data_888c262a52174378e69a2eed23f309a8
#
_entry.id   888c262a52174378e69a2eed23f309a8
#
_cell.length_a   1.000
_cell.length_b   1.000
_cell.length_c   1.000
_cell.angle_alpha   90.00
_cell.angle_beta   90.00
_cell.angle_gamma   90.00
#
_symmetry.space_group_name_H-M   'P 1'
#
loop_
_entity.id
_entity.type
_entity.pdbx_description
1 polymer ?
#
loop_
_entity_poly.entity_id
_entity_poly.type
_entity_poly.pdbx_seq_one_letter_code
_entity_poly.pdbx_strand_id
1 'polypeptide(L)'
;MGGFRMPLAILRICRLSATLPPCPSAYRQTVGLSGNFALLLPCLLFFSLPLSAQLAPSEPAPSGVAEKGTVNVLGKEFADLPILWRDEPYVPVGEWLKGLGLSWTVQGKALVLQLPQSGTEQMSVVWTAETVTLSVRDLSVKVAPLLQADGRWWLPLVSLARLLGLRWFVNEKERQVKLLAALQRVQLRPISVGWLLEVTVSYPLPSPPRLQTLSQPDRAYADFDGACLDLSEVLPSGMDILMGVRVGQFSSDPPIVRVVVDAKEPLRLYCLGRQPSKARREGETSFEPPFGERWLFLLQPAQRRQPWLGAITLEENSFQRAVVRLQGWFEAVPTLTQQGNRLMVEVPALFLLTERDEGRGTGSGEKGGSEKPLLLAPSEGVIQDIDIVPTERVTRILILLRAPLSGRLHPSGDEAWLLVIEPSQKPLRQRLIVVDAGHGGTDPGASSPFSPLVEKQLTLDIALRLRRLLQQAGYRVQMTREADVYISLAERVAIANKLQADAFVSVHLNSFPRPGEREGTEVYYWTPQSFPLAETIYRNLLALVGRKGNGVRQRRFYVIHHTTMPSVLVEACYLNHPEEERLLRDENFREKIALAIFRGIVEFFGDRQLLQRAPSEIGR
;
A
#
# COMPACT_ATOMS: atom_id res chain seq x y z
N MET A 1 -28.52 -55.50 -19.55
CA MET A 1 -27.83 -56.70 -19.03
C MET A 1 -26.50 -56.26 -18.45
N GLY A 2 -26.23 -56.66 -17.21
CA GLY A 2 -24.91 -56.48 -16.62
C GLY A 2 -24.81 -55.34 -15.58
N GLY A 3 -25.39 -55.55 -14.40
CA GLY A 3 -25.14 -54.74 -13.23
C GLY A 3 -23.86 -55.18 -12.52
N PHE A 4 -23.16 -54.23 -11.91
CA PHE A 4 -22.14 -54.52 -10.89
C PHE A 4 -22.39 -53.70 -9.63
N ARG A 5 -22.52 -54.47 -8.54
CA ARG A 5 -22.71 -53.99 -7.17
C ARG A 5 -21.39 -53.54 -6.57
N MET A 6 -21.42 -52.43 -5.82
CA MET A 6 -20.33 -52.05 -4.88
C MET A 6 -20.50 -52.81 -3.55
N PRO A 7 -19.40 -53.14 -2.85
CA PRO A 7 -19.43 -53.56 -1.45
C PRO A 7 -19.13 -52.38 -0.52
N LEU A 8 -19.94 -52.28 0.53
CA LEU A 8 -19.68 -51.43 1.71
C LEU A 8 -18.44 -51.94 2.47
N ALA A 9 -17.52 -51.06 2.78
CA ALA A 9 -16.46 -51.28 3.75
C ALA A 9 -16.76 -50.43 4.99
N ILE A 10 -16.90 -51.11 6.12
CA ILE A 10 -17.12 -50.59 7.49
C ILE A 10 -15.79 -50.14 8.02
N LEU A 11 -15.62 -48.85 8.34
CA LEU A 11 -14.48 -48.30 9.04
C LEU A 11 -14.74 -48.36 10.56
N ARG A 12 -13.98 -49.22 11.25
CA ARG A 12 -13.82 -49.23 12.71
C ARG A 12 -12.95 -48.06 13.14
N ILE A 13 -13.49 -47.19 13.99
CA ILE A 13 -12.74 -46.14 14.68
C ILE A 13 -12.09 -46.78 15.93
N CYS A 14 -10.76 -46.89 15.96
CA CYS A 14 -9.98 -47.14 17.17
C CYS A 14 -9.82 -45.83 17.95
N ARG A 15 -10.37 -45.79 19.15
CA ARG A 15 -10.02 -44.78 20.18
C ARG A 15 -8.64 -45.12 20.74
N LEU A 16 -7.70 -44.23 20.59
CA LEU A 16 -6.47 -44.20 21.40
C LEU A 16 -6.56 -42.98 22.34
N SER A 17 -6.70 -43.27 23.63
CA SER A 17 -6.57 -42.33 24.72
C SER A 17 -5.08 -42.11 24.99
N ALA A 18 -4.56 -40.95 24.67
CA ALA A 18 -3.23 -40.50 25.10
C ALA A 18 -3.41 -39.60 26.34
N THR A 19 -2.96 -40.08 27.48
CA THR A 19 -2.84 -39.34 28.75
C THR A 19 -1.63 -38.41 28.66
N LEU A 20 -1.89 -37.13 28.67
CA LEU A 20 -0.87 -36.08 28.84
C LEU A 20 -0.60 -35.86 30.34
N PRO A 21 0.66 -35.57 30.74
CA PRO A 21 0.97 -35.21 32.11
C PRO A 21 0.40 -33.83 32.48
N PRO A 22 0.08 -33.59 33.76
CA PRO A 22 -0.58 -32.37 34.19
C PRO A 22 0.35 -31.18 34.16
N CYS A 23 -0.08 -30.15 33.44
CA CYS A 23 0.48 -28.81 33.50
C CYS A 23 0.10 -28.15 34.84
N PRO A 24 0.99 -27.33 35.44
CA PRO A 24 0.68 -26.69 36.72
C PRO A 24 -0.45 -25.67 36.57
N SER A 25 -1.36 -25.79 37.54
CA SER A 25 -2.60 -25.03 37.72
C SER A 25 -2.52 -23.55 37.42
N ALA A 26 -3.38 -23.07 36.55
CA ALA A 26 -4.16 -21.83 36.74
C ALA A 26 -4.90 -21.28 35.51
N TYR A 27 -5.19 -22.05 34.46
CA TYR A 27 -6.07 -21.53 33.41
C TYR A 27 -7.10 -22.58 32.99
N ARG A 28 -8.35 -22.34 33.33
CA ARG A 28 -9.46 -23.16 32.84
C ARG A 28 -9.86 -22.67 31.44
N GLN A 29 -9.67 -23.56 30.48
CA GLN A 29 -10.20 -23.42 29.14
C GLN A 29 -11.64 -23.94 29.14
N THR A 30 -12.63 -23.10 28.90
CA THR A 30 -14.00 -23.58 28.65
C THR A 30 -14.15 -23.83 27.15
N VAL A 31 -14.08 -25.07 26.75
CA VAL A 31 -14.44 -25.53 25.40
C VAL A 31 -15.95 -25.83 25.43
N GLY A 32 -16.74 -24.93 24.89
CA GLY A 32 -18.15 -25.19 24.62
C GLY A 32 -18.32 -25.80 23.23
N LEU A 33 -18.46 -27.13 23.18
CA LEU A 33 -18.95 -27.83 21.99
C LEU A 33 -20.47 -27.98 22.12
N SER A 34 -21.24 -27.32 21.29
CA SER A 34 -22.59 -27.80 20.97
C SER A 34 -22.86 -27.55 19.50
N GLY A 35 -23.16 -28.69 18.87
CA GLY A 35 -23.26 -28.87 17.45
C GLY A 35 -24.58 -28.43 16.84
N ASN A 36 -24.60 -28.63 15.61
CA ASN A 36 -25.58 -28.92 14.58
C ASN A 36 -25.53 -27.93 13.43
N PHE A 37 -24.88 -28.35 12.37
CA PHE A 37 -25.02 -27.74 11.05
C PHE A 37 -26.20 -28.40 10.30
N ALA A 38 -27.11 -27.60 9.85
CA ALA A 38 -28.03 -27.93 8.78
C ALA A 38 -27.82 -26.94 7.64
N LEU A 39 -27.38 -27.47 6.50
CA LEU A 39 -27.32 -26.79 5.21
C LEU A 39 -28.75 -26.64 4.66
N LEU A 40 -29.15 -25.43 4.29
CA LEU A 40 -30.20 -25.17 3.32
C LEU A 40 -29.92 -23.81 2.62
N LEU A 41 -29.61 -23.90 1.32
CA LEU A 41 -29.80 -22.77 0.39
C LEU A 41 -31.29 -22.57 0.13
N PRO A 42 -31.76 -21.32 0.01
CA PRO A 42 -32.47 -20.97 -1.21
C PRO A 42 -32.16 -19.57 -1.75
N CYS A 43 -32.25 -19.45 -3.07
CA CYS A 43 -32.39 -18.22 -3.84
C CYS A 43 -33.54 -17.34 -3.33
N LEU A 44 -33.32 -16.01 -3.22
CA LEU A 44 -34.42 -15.08 -3.07
C LEU A 44 -34.24 -13.77 -3.84
N LEU A 45 -35.28 -13.51 -4.59
CA LEU A 45 -35.64 -12.32 -5.37
C LEU A 45 -35.79 -11.07 -4.50
N PHE A 46 -35.38 -9.95 -5.06
CA PHE A 46 -35.66 -8.59 -4.54
C PHE A 46 -37.15 -8.25 -4.63
N PHE A 47 -37.70 -7.84 -3.50
CA PHE A 47 -38.91 -7.00 -3.44
C PHE A 47 -38.68 -5.87 -2.43
N SER A 48 -38.77 -4.66 -2.93
CA SER A 48 -38.79 -3.45 -2.15
C SER A 48 -40.18 -3.16 -1.60
N LEU A 49 -40.33 -3.05 -0.27
CA LEU A 49 -41.50 -2.44 0.37
C LEU A 49 -41.03 -1.58 1.59
N PRO A 50 -41.64 -0.42 1.85
CA PRO A 50 -41.29 0.42 2.98
C PRO A 50 -41.96 -0.12 4.26
N LEU A 51 -41.15 -0.49 5.23
CA LEU A 51 -41.64 -0.82 6.57
C LEU A 51 -41.41 0.38 7.49
N SER A 52 -42.52 0.96 7.92
CA SER A 52 -42.57 1.78 9.13
C SER A 52 -42.35 0.84 10.32
N ALA A 53 -41.11 0.77 10.81
CA ALA A 53 -40.77 -0.02 11.99
C ALA A 53 -41.14 0.77 13.25
N GLN A 54 -42.10 0.27 13.99
CA GLN A 54 -42.30 0.57 15.39
C GLN A 54 -40.99 0.23 16.15
N LEU A 55 -40.52 1.21 16.91
CA LEU A 55 -39.39 1.07 17.82
C LEU A 55 -39.68 -0.05 18.82
N ALA A 56 -38.98 -1.17 18.72
CA ALA A 56 -38.87 -2.08 19.84
C ALA A 56 -38.18 -1.36 21.01
N PRO A 57 -38.57 -1.60 22.25
CA PRO A 57 -37.99 -0.94 23.41
C PRO A 57 -36.49 -1.30 23.47
N SER A 58 -35.65 -0.27 23.65
CA SER A 58 -34.24 -0.44 23.95
C SER A 58 -34.10 -1.40 25.13
N GLU A 59 -33.33 -2.49 24.99
CA GLU A 59 -32.98 -3.32 26.14
C GLU A 59 -32.46 -2.43 27.29
N PRO A 60 -32.84 -2.76 28.54
CA PRO A 60 -32.42 -1.96 29.68
C PRO A 60 -30.91 -1.90 29.75
N ALA A 61 -30.42 -0.74 30.17
CA ALA A 61 -28.97 -0.52 30.38
C ALA A 61 -28.36 -1.69 31.18
N PRO A 62 -27.14 -2.11 30.83
CA PRO A 62 -26.53 -3.30 31.40
C PRO A 62 -26.48 -3.21 32.93
N SER A 63 -27.18 -4.11 33.61
CA SER A 63 -27.14 -4.30 35.06
C SER A 63 -25.82 -4.97 35.47
N GLY A 64 -24.72 -4.23 35.44
CA GLY A 64 -23.41 -4.67 35.90
C GLY A 64 -22.53 -3.43 36.15
N VAL A 65 -21.79 -3.45 37.23
CA VAL A 65 -20.78 -2.42 37.50
C VAL A 65 -19.54 -2.78 36.68
N ALA A 66 -19.11 -1.86 35.81
CA ALA A 66 -17.84 -2.04 35.11
C ALA A 66 -16.70 -1.89 36.10
N GLU A 67 -15.81 -2.87 36.12
CA GLU A 67 -14.66 -2.91 37.01
C GLU A 67 -13.39 -2.59 36.23
N LYS A 68 -12.45 -1.90 36.88
CA LYS A 68 -11.14 -1.64 36.28
C LYS A 68 -10.36 -2.94 36.09
N GLY A 69 -9.82 -3.15 34.92
CA GLY A 69 -9.01 -4.32 34.59
C GLY A 69 -7.97 -4.02 33.53
N THR A 70 -7.29 -5.06 33.10
CA THR A 70 -6.19 -4.98 32.11
C THR A 70 -6.52 -5.80 30.86
N VAL A 71 -6.34 -5.22 29.70
CA VAL A 71 -6.39 -5.92 28.41
C VAL A 71 -5.01 -5.92 27.78
N ASN A 72 -4.44 -7.10 27.61
CA ASN A 72 -3.18 -7.30 26.87
C ASN A 72 -3.49 -7.71 25.44
N VAL A 73 -3.01 -6.92 24.50
CA VAL A 73 -3.25 -7.10 23.07
C VAL A 73 -1.92 -7.31 22.35
N LEU A 74 -1.67 -8.52 21.87
CA LEU A 74 -0.44 -8.90 21.17
C LEU A 74 0.83 -8.49 21.95
N GLY A 75 0.81 -8.70 23.28
CA GLY A 75 1.92 -8.35 24.16
C GLY A 75 1.93 -6.92 24.68
N LYS A 76 1.09 -6.03 24.15
CA LYS A 76 0.94 -4.67 24.66
C LYS A 76 -0.16 -4.59 25.71
N GLU A 77 0.17 -4.07 26.87
CA GLU A 77 -0.75 -3.96 28.01
C GLU A 77 -1.48 -2.61 28.02
N PHE A 78 -2.79 -2.67 28.29
CA PHE A 78 -3.68 -1.53 28.49
C PHE A 78 -4.33 -1.69 29.86
N ALA A 79 -3.78 -1.01 30.85
CA ALA A 79 -4.26 -1.03 32.23
C ALA A 79 -5.44 -0.10 32.47
N ASP A 80 -6.14 -0.29 33.60
CA ASP A 80 -7.24 0.55 34.08
C ASP A 80 -8.43 0.70 33.11
N LEU A 81 -8.60 -0.23 32.16
CA LEU A 81 -9.77 -0.23 31.28
C LEU A 81 -11.01 -0.68 32.06
N PRO A 82 -12.16 -0.04 31.88
CA PRO A 82 -13.41 -0.54 32.43
C PRO A 82 -13.81 -1.81 31.68
N ILE A 83 -13.98 -2.92 32.41
CA ILE A 83 -14.41 -4.21 31.87
C ILE A 83 -15.77 -4.56 32.48
N LEU A 84 -16.75 -4.81 31.63
CA LEU A 84 -18.07 -5.29 32.05
C LEU A 84 -18.08 -6.82 31.88
N TRP A 85 -18.13 -7.52 32.99
CA TRP A 85 -18.16 -8.98 33.04
C TRP A 85 -19.58 -9.50 32.87
N ARG A 86 -19.82 -10.27 31.80
CA ARG A 86 -21.07 -10.98 31.48
C ARG A 86 -20.73 -12.40 31.02
N ASP A 87 -21.48 -12.93 30.06
CA ASP A 87 -21.16 -14.20 29.41
C ASP A 87 -19.75 -14.20 28.80
N GLU A 88 -19.26 -13.03 28.43
CA GLU A 88 -17.89 -12.73 28.07
C GLU A 88 -17.52 -11.29 28.52
N PRO A 89 -16.20 -10.96 28.60
CA PRO A 89 -15.78 -9.60 28.96
C PRO A 89 -16.04 -8.61 27.83
N TYR A 90 -16.66 -7.48 28.17
CA TYR A 90 -16.89 -6.35 27.28
C TYR A 90 -16.00 -5.17 27.66
N VAL A 91 -15.41 -4.51 26.66
CA VAL A 91 -14.55 -3.33 26.84
C VAL A 91 -15.03 -2.21 25.91
N PRO A 92 -15.02 -0.93 26.36
CA PRO A 92 -15.43 0.17 25.50
C PRO A 92 -14.52 0.29 24.29
N VAL A 93 -15.10 0.64 23.15
CA VAL A 93 -14.35 0.99 21.94
C VAL A 93 -13.38 2.12 22.25
N GLY A 94 -12.12 1.94 21.92
CA GLY A 94 -11.10 2.92 22.29
C GLY A 94 -9.70 2.60 21.72
N GLU A 95 -8.71 3.33 22.19
CA GLU A 95 -7.33 3.30 21.73
C GLU A 95 -6.65 1.91 21.78
N TRP A 96 -7.11 1.00 22.63
CA TRP A 96 -6.60 -0.36 22.70
C TRP A 96 -6.76 -1.16 21.39
N LEU A 97 -7.77 -0.82 20.56
CA LEU A 97 -7.95 -1.41 19.23
C LEU A 97 -6.77 -1.13 18.30
N LYS A 98 -6.07 -0.02 18.49
CA LYS A 98 -4.83 0.28 17.75
C LYS A 98 -3.71 -0.74 18.03
N GLY A 99 -3.75 -1.40 19.20
CA GLY A 99 -2.86 -2.52 19.51
C GLY A 99 -3.08 -3.72 18.60
N LEU A 100 -4.27 -3.87 18.02
CA LEU A 100 -4.61 -4.84 16.96
C LEU A 100 -4.39 -4.27 15.54
N GLY A 101 -3.89 -3.05 15.39
CA GLY A 101 -3.82 -2.39 14.10
C GLY A 101 -5.18 -1.99 13.52
N LEU A 102 -6.24 -1.96 14.35
CA LEU A 102 -7.60 -1.62 13.92
C LEU A 102 -7.85 -0.12 14.03
N SER A 103 -8.52 0.44 13.02
CA SER A 103 -9.21 1.72 13.12
C SER A 103 -10.71 1.50 13.12
N TRP A 104 -11.48 2.48 13.61
CA TRP A 104 -12.93 2.34 13.74
C TRP A 104 -13.67 3.62 13.41
N THR A 105 -14.89 3.45 12.92
CA THR A 105 -15.87 4.54 12.74
C THR A 105 -17.25 4.07 13.18
N VAL A 106 -18.08 4.98 13.65
CA VAL A 106 -19.48 4.68 14.00
C VAL A 106 -20.37 5.25 12.89
N GLN A 107 -21.17 4.40 12.27
CA GLN A 107 -22.12 4.76 11.22
C GLN A 107 -23.54 4.43 11.67
N GLY A 108 -24.28 5.41 12.18
CA GLY A 108 -25.62 5.20 12.75
C GLY A 108 -25.59 4.25 13.95
N LYS A 109 -26.17 3.06 13.80
CA LYS A 109 -26.20 2.02 14.84
C LYS A 109 -25.17 0.90 14.60
N ALA A 110 -24.22 1.11 13.73
CA ALA A 110 -23.16 0.14 13.42
C ALA A 110 -21.78 0.67 13.80
N LEU A 111 -20.93 -0.23 14.29
CA LEU A 111 -19.50 -0.01 14.45
C LEU A 111 -18.79 -0.64 13.24
N VAL A 112 -18.04 0.16 12.52
CA VAL A 112 -17.21 -0.31 11.40
C VAL A 112 -15.76 -0.36 11.86
N LEU A 113 -15.21 -1.57 11.94
CA LEU A 113 -13.78 -1.79 12.22
C LEU A 113 -13.05 -2.00 10.89
N GLN A 114 -12.02 -1.20 10.66
CA GLN A 114 -11.12 -1.39 9.54
C GLN A 114 -9.92 -2.22 10.00
N LEU A 115 -9.63 -3.26 9.26
CA LEU A 115 -8.59 -4.23 9.57
C LEU A 115 -7.23 -3.77 9.03
N PRO A 116 -6.11 -4.22 9.62
CA PRO A 116 -4.79 -3.96 9.04
C PRO A 116 -4.72 -4.51 7.63
N GLN A 117 -4.17 -3.74 6.72
CA GLN A 117 -4.04 -4.15 5.32
C GLN A 117 -3.11 -5.37 5.21
N SER A 118 -3.65 -6.48 4.77
CA SER A 118 -2.91 -7.63 4.28
C SER A 118 -3.23 -7.81 2.79
N GLY A 119 -2.47 -7.15 1.91
CA GLY A 119 -2.73 -7.19 0.47
C GLY A 119 -3.42 -5.94 -0.08
N THR A 120 -4.00 -6.04 -1.28
CA THR A 120 -4.61 -4.92 -2.04
C THR A 120 -6.04 -4.57 -1.61
N GLU A 121 -6.69 -5.41 -0.81
CA GLU A 121 -8.09 -5.23 -0.42
C GLU A 121 -8.19 -4.66 0.99
N GLN A 122 -8.96 -3.58 1.13
CA GLN A 122 -9.29 -3.01 2.42
C GLN A 122 -10.43 -3.84 3.02
N MET A 123 -10.12 -4.59 4.07
CA MET A 123 -11.09 -5.39 4.78
C MET A 123 -11.76 -4.59 5.90
N SER A 124 -13.07 -4.73 6.04
CA SER A 124 -13.81 -4.12 7.14
C SER A 124 -14.81 -5.08 7.79
N VAL A 125 -15.06 -4.87 9.07
CA VAL A 125 -16.08 -5.57 9.84
C VAL A 125 -17.16 -4.58 10.21
N VAL A 126 -18.39 -4.82 9.79
CA VAL A 126 -19.55 -4.04 10.20
C VAL A 126 -20.26 -4.78 11.33
N TRP A 127 -20.30 -4.18 12.52
CA TRP A 127 -20.87 -4.76 13.73
C TRP A 127 -22.08 -3.95 14.19
N THR A 128 -23.22 -4.62 14.27
CA THR A 128 -24.48 -4.06 14.79
C THR A 128 -24.86 -4.74 16.10
N ALA A 129 -25.95 -4.32 16.72
CA ALA A 129 -26.50 -4.99 17.91
C ALA A 129 -26.96 -6.44 17.63
N GLU A 130 -27.24 -6.78 16.37
CA GLU A 130 -27.84 -8.08 16.02
C GLU A 130 -26.93 -8.93 15.13
N THR A 131 -26.08 -8.31 14.31
CA THR A 131 -25.30 -8.99 13.29
C THR A 131 -23.87 -8.46 13.16
N VAL A 132 -22.96 -9.33 12.71
CA VAL A 132 -21.61 -8.95 12.25
C VAL A 132 -21.43 -9.41 10.83
N THR A 133 -21.05 -8.49 9.97
CA THR A 133 -20.79 -8.78 8.55
C THR A 133 -19.33 -8.47 8.23
N LEU A 134 -18.63 -9.43 7.65
CA LEU A 134 -17.30 -9.26 7.07
C LEU A 134 -17.44 -8.87 5.60
N SER A 135 -16.89 -7.74 5.20
CA SER A 135 -17.00 -7.23 3.82
C SER A 135 -16.24 -8.05 2.77
N VAL A 136 -15.43 -9.03 3.17
CA VAL A 136 -14.55 -9.76 2.24
C VAL A 136 -15.20 -11.01 1.63
N ARG A 137 -16.30 -11.56 2.16
CA ARG A 137 -16.91 -12.81 1.64
C ARG A 137 -18.39 -13.03 1.98
N ASP A 138 -19.16 -12.01 2.28
CA ASP A 138 -20.56 -12.17 2.74
C ASP A 138 -20.73 -13.20 3.88
N LEU A 139 -19.68 -13.39 4.68
CA LEU A 139 -19.68 -14.29 5.81
C LEU A 139 -20.33 -13.60 7.01
N SER A 140 -21.58 -13.91 7.30
CA SER A 140 -22.18 -13.53 8.58
C SER A 140 -21.83 -14.57 9.65
N VAL A 141 -21.13 -14.13 10.68
CA VAL A 141 -20.79 -14.95 11.84
C VAL A 141 -21.68 -14.53 13.01
N LYS A 142 -22.30 -15.50 13.67
CA LYS A 142 -23.09 -15.22 14.87
C LYS A 142 -22.13 -14.95 16.04
N VAL A 143 -22.14 -13.72 16.53
CA VAL A 143 -21.28 -13.24 17.63
C VAL A 143 -22.14 -12.54 18.67
N ALA A 144 -21.57 -12.30 19.85
CA ALA A 144 -22.26 -11.54 20.88
C ALA A 144 -22.55 -10.09 20.41
N PRO A 145 -23.69 -9.51 20.78
CA PRO A 145 -24.12 -8.21 20.34
C PRO A 145 -23.21 -7.08 20.87
N LEU A 146 -23.12 -5.99 20.12
CA LEU A 146 -22.59 -4.74 20.65
C LEU A 146 -23.52 -4.22 21.75
N LEU A 147 -22.93 -3.69 22.83
CA LEU A 147 -23.68 -2.99 23.84
C LEU A 147 -23.46 -1.48 23.71
N GLN A 148 -24.53 -0.72 23.89
CA GLN A 148 -24.45 0.73 24.03
C GLN A 148 -24.90 1.13 25.44
N ALA A 149 -23.95 1.62 26.24
CA ALA A 149 -24.21 2.10 27.58
C ALA A 149 -23.40 3.35 27.87
N ASP A 150 -23.97 4.29 28.61
CA ASP A 150 -23.35 5.58 29.00
C ASP A 150 -22.78 6.37 27.81
N GLY A 151 -23.47 6.32 26.66
CA GLY A 151 -23.00 6.97 25.41
C GLY A 151 -21.80 6.32 24.75
N ARG A 152 -21.37 5.14 25.20
CA ARG A 152 -20.22 4.40 24.69
C ARG A 152 -20.65 3.09 24.06
N TRP A 153 -19.89 2.66 23.07
CA TRP A 153 -19.99 1.31 22.49
C TRP A 153 -19.05 0.36 23.22
N TRP A 154 -19.56 -0.83 23.54
CA TRP A 154 -18.83 -1.89 24.24
C TRP A 154 -18.69 -3.11 23.34
N LEU A 155 -17.45 -3.57 23.16
CA LEU A 155 -17.09 -4.70 22.33
C LEU A 155 -16.93 -5.98 23.16
N PRO A 156 -17.57 -7.09 22.76
CA PRO A 156 -17.35 -8.40 23.34
C PRO A 156 -16.00 -8.95 22.89
N LEU A 157 -15.04 -9.09 23.82
CA LEU A 157 -13.64 -9.40 23.51
C LEU A 157 -13.42 -10.80 22.97
N VAL A 158 -14.15 -11.79 23.48
CA VAL A 158 -14.01 -13.18 23.02
C VAL A 158 -14.58 -13.33 21.62
N SER A 159 -15.71 -12.69 21.35
CA SER A 159 -16.32 -12.66 20.02
C SER A 159 -15.42 -11.94 19.01
N LEU A 160 -14.79 -10.83 19.40
CA LEU A 160 -13.80 -10.14 18.57
C LEU A 160 -12.58 -11.03 18.30
N ALA A 161 -12.06 -11.70 19.32
CA ALA A 161 -10.92 -12.61 19.16
C ALA A 161 -11.21 -13.74 18.19
N ARG A 162 -12.39 -14.38 18.30
CA ARG A 162 -12.83 -15.42 17.35
C ARG A 162 -12.89 -14.91 15.92
N LEU A 163 -13.47 -13.74 15.74
CA LEU A 163 -13.60 -13.11 14.43
C LEU A 163 -12.24 -12.86 13.78
N LEU A 164 -11.27 -12.41 14.57
CA LEU A 164 -9.92 -12.07 14.11
C LEU A 164 -8.96 -13.27 14.08
N GLY A 165 -9.39 -14.45 14.53
CA GLY A 165 -8.51 -15.63 14.63
C GLY A 165 -7.48 -15.55 15.75
N LEU A 166 -7.70 -14.70 16.74
CA LEU A 166 -6.84 -14.59 17.92
C LEU A 166 -7.17 -15.66 18.95
N ARG A 167 -6.19 -16.06 19.76
CA ARG A 167 -6.41 -16.78 21.01
C ARG A 167 -6.66 -15.78 22.14
N TRP A 168 -7.50 -16.18 23.08
CA TRP A 168 -7.85 -15.35 24.23
C TRP A 168 -7.67 -16.13 25.52
N PHE A 169 -7.27 -15.41 26.56
CA PHE A 169 -7.12 -15.91 27.92
C PHE A 169 -7.81 -14.91 28.83
N VAL A 170 -8.75 -15.41 29.62
CA VAL A 170 -9.55 -14.59 30.56
C VAL A 170 -9.24 -15.03 31.97
N ASN A 171 -8.80 -14.10 32.81
CA ASN A 171 -8.62 -14.28 34.24
C ASN A 171 -9.50 -13.29 35.00
N GLU A 172 -10.69 -13.73 35.39
CA GLU A 172 -11.66 -12.89 36.09
C GLU A 172 -11.16 -12.43 37.47
N LYS A 173 -10.39 -13.27 38.17
CA LYS A 173 -9.87 -12.94 39.53
C LYS A 173 -8.86 -11.78 39.45
N GLU A 174 -8.02 -11.77 38.44
CA GLU A 174 -7.02 -10.72 38.20
C GLU A 174 -7.55 -9.62 37.32
N ARG A 175 -8.81 -9.75 36.84
CA ARG A 175 -9.44 -8.81 35.89
C ARG A 175 -8.62 -8.57 34.64
N GLN A 176 -8.06 -9.66 34.10
CA GLN A 176 -7.15 -9.60 32.96
C GLN A 176 -7.71 -10.38 31.78
N VAL A 177 -7.59 -9.77 30.57
CA VAL A 177 -7.87 -10.43 29.29
C VAL A 177 -6.63 -10.32 28.41
N LYS A 178 -6.15 -11.43 27.84
CA LYS A 178 -5.06 -11.45 26.85
C LYS A 178 -5.59 -11.89 25.50
N LEU A 179 -5.30 -11.11 24.44
CA LEU A 179 -5.59 -11.41 23.03
C LEU A 179 -4.27 -11.62 22.31
N LEU A 180 -3.99 -12.83 21.84
CA LEU A 180 -2.68 -13.21 21.29
C LEU A 180 -2.82 -13.85 19.92
N ALA A 181 -1.84 -13.62 19.03
CA ALA A 181 -1.73 -14.37 17.79
C ALA A 181 -1.33 -15.83 18.08
N ALA A 182 -1.95 -16.77 17.40
CA ALA A 182 -1.57 -18.18 17.53
C ALA A 182 -0.46 -18.51 16.52
N LEU A 183 0.68 -19.03 16.97
CA LEU A 183 1.66 -19.66 16.11
C LEU A 183 1.18 -21.07 15.78
N GLN A 184 0.76 -21.27 14.51
CA GLN A 184 -0.03 -22.43 14.09
C GLN A 184 0.78 -23.48 13.34
N ARG A 185 1.78 -23.04 12.55
CA ARG A 185 2.55 -23.91 11.68
C ARG A 185 4.00 -23.47 11.59
N VAL A 186 4.90 -24.44 11.61
CA VAL A 186 6.32 -24.23 11.32
C VAL A 186 6.77 -25.29 10.32
N GLN A 187 7.34 -24.86 9.20
CA GLN A 187 7.85 -25.74 8.16
C GLN A 187 9.29 -25.38 7.84
N LEU A 188 10.11 -26.38 7.61
CA LEU A 188 11.50 -26.24 7.18
C LEU A 188 11.71 -27.08 5.93
N ARG A 189 12.21 -26.47 4.88
CA ARG A 189 12.50 -27.18 3.62
C ARG A 189 13.82 -26.74 3.01
N PRO A 190 14.56 -27.65 2.34
CA PRO A 190 15.77 -27.30 1.61
C PRO A 190 15.41 -26.46 0.36
N ILE A 191 16.28 -25.51 0.04
CA ILE A 191 16.27 -24.73 -1.19
C ILE A 191 17.69 -24.65 -1.76
N SER A 192 17.87 -24.16 -2.98
CA SER A 192 19.17 -24.11 -3.66
C SER A 192 20.25 -23.33 -2.91
N VAL A 193 19.88 -22.36 -2.07
CA VAL A 193 20.81 -21.47 -1.35
C VAL A 193 20.82 -21.72 0.18
N GLY A 194 20.24 -22.81 0.65
CA GLY A 194 20.16 -23.13 2.10
C GLY A 194 18.84 -23.79 2.48
N TRP A 195 18.21 -23.33 3.56
CA TRP A 195 16.91 -23.84 4.02
C TRP A 195 15.95 -22.68 4.20
N LEU A 196 14.70 -22.88 3.80
CA LEU A 196 13.61 -21.97 4.05
C LEU A 196 12.81 -22.43 5.26
N LEU A 197 12.76 -21.60 6.29
CA LEU A 197 11.92 -21.78 7.46
C LEU A 197 10.68 -20.90 7.31
N GLU A 198 9.51 -21.50 7.33
CA GLU A 198 8.22 -20.82 7.22
C GLU A 198 7.47 -20.93 8.55
N VAL A 199 7.01 -19.81 9.08
CA VAL A 199 6.26 -19.75 10.35
C VAL A 199 4.95 -19.03 10.10
N THR A 200 3.82 -19.72 10.34
CA THR A 200 2.48 -19.16 10.17
C THR A 200 1.89 -18.76 11.51
N VAL A 201 1.42 -17.52 11.60
CA VAL A 201 0.68 -16.98 12.74
C VAL A 201 -0.74 -16.61 12.32
N SER A 202 -1.70 -16.74 13.23
CA SER A 202 -3.13 -16.55 12.95
C SER A 202 -3.53 -15.08 12.73
N TYR A 203 -2.71 -14.14 13.17
CA TYR A 203 -2.96 -12.71 13.09
C TYR A 203 -1.66 -11.92 12.91
N PRO A 204 -1.66 -10.77 12.22
CA PRO A 204 -0.49 -9.94 12.05
C PRO A 204 0.15 -9.51 13.36
N LEU A 205 1.46 -9.70 13.48
CA LEU A 205 2.21 -9.27 14.64
C LEU A 205 2.61 -7.79 14.53
N PRO A 206 2.63 -7.04 15.65
CA PRO A 206 2.93 -5.61 15.66
C PRO A 206 4.39 -5.29 15.30
N SER A 207 5.29 -6.26 15.46
CA SER A 207 6.71 -6.13 15.18
C SER A 207 7.26 -7.38 14.51
N PRO A 208 8.31 -7.26 13.68
CA PRO A 208 9.00 -8.42 13.13
C PRO A 208 9.65 -9.26 14.26
N PRO A 209 9.76 -10.59 14.04
CA PRO A 209 10.41 -11.48 15.01
C PRO A 209 11.87 -11.08 15.26
N ARG A 210 12.30 -11.20 16.50
CA ARG A 210 13.70 -10.94 16.89
C ARG A 210 14.54 -12.18 16.59
N LEU A 211 15.62 -11.98 15.81
CA LEU A 211 16.50 -13.07 15.37
C LEU A 211 17.78 -13.08 16.17
N GLN A 212 18.26 -14.28 16.48
CA GLN A 212 19.57 -14.47 17.09
C GLN A 212 20.19 -15.80 16.68
N THR A 213 21.52 -15.80 16.56
CA THR A 213 22.33 -17.00 16.37
C THR A 213 23.27 -17.18 17.55
N LEU A 214 23.46 -18.41 17.97
CA LEU A 214 24.32 -18.79 19.09
C LEU A 214 25.31 -19.84 18.61
N SER A 215 26.52 -19.81 19.17
CA SER A 215 27.53 -20.84 19.05
C SER A 215 27.64 -21.62 20.38
N GLN A 216 27.93 -22.93 20.29
CA GLN A 216 28.17 -23.84 21.43
C GLN A 216 26.95 -24.01 22.36
N PRO A 217 25.92 -24.74 21.98
CA PRO A 217 25.74 -25.42 20.69
C PRO A 217 25.26 -24.45 19.60
N ASP A 218 25.60 -24.77 18.34
CA ASP A 218 25.22 -23.97 17.18
C ASP A 218 23.71 -24.00 16.97
N ARG A 219 23.08 -22.86 17.04
CA ARG A 219 21.64 -22.69 16.86
C ARG A 219 21.26 -21.31 16.37
N ALA A 220 20.15 -21.25 15.68
CA ALA A 220 19.50 -20.00 15.31
C ALA A 220 18.09 -19.98 15.90
N TYR A 221 17.59 -18.80 16.33
CA TYR A 221 16.21 -18.72 16.79
C TYR A 221 15.53 -17.40 16.40
N ALA A 222 14.20 -17.48 16.34
CA ALA A 222 13.31 -16.37 16.12
C ALA A 222 12.29 -16.27 17.26
N ASP A 223 12.17 -15.11 17.89
CA ASP A 223 11.22 -14.80 18.94
C ASP A 223 10.04 -14.01 18.38
N PHE A 224 8.85 -14.52 18.59
CA PHE A 224 7.58 -13.95 18.16
C PHE A 224 6.87 -13.31 19.35
N ASP A 225 7.02 -12.00 19.51
CA ASP A 225 6.38 -11.24 20.60
C ASP A 225 4.86 -11.11 20.34
N GLY A 226 4.05 -11.26 21.37
CA GLY A 226 2.59 -11.21 21.27
C GLY A 226 1.94 -12.48 20.74
N ALA A 227 2.71 -13.56 20.60
CA ALA A 227 2.23 -14.85 20.15
C ALA A 227 2.06 -15.85 21.29
N CYS A 228 1.13 -16.81 21.11
CA CYS A 228 1.01 -18.02 21.91
C CYS A 228 1.17 -19.26 21.04
N LEU A 229 1.58 -20.35 21.66
CA LEU A 229 1.81 -21.63 20.99
C LEU A 229 0.48 -22.36 20.76
N ASP A 230 0.20 -22.70 19.49
CA ASP A 230 -1.00 -23.47 19.09
C ASP A 230 -0.69 -24.30 17.82
N LEU A 231 0.36 -25.10 17.88
CA LEU A 231 0.84 -25.89 16.74
C LEU A 231 -0.14 -27.00 16.37
N SER A 232 -0.46 -27.05 15.08
CA SER A 232 -1.27 -28.11 14.47
C SER A 232 -0.45 -29.17 13.73
N GLU A 233 0.83 -28.95 13.46
CA GLU A 233 1.70 -29.85 12.71
C GLU A 233 3.04 -30.12 13.40
N VAL A 234 3.53 -31.36 13.27
CA VAL A 234 4.83 -31.82 13.75
C VAL A 234 5.90 -31.59 12.69
N LEU A 235 7.03 -31.07 13.11
CA LEU A 235 8.14 -30.66 12.27
C LEU A 235 8.97 -31.85 11.75
N PRO A 236 9.48 -31.83 10.53
CA PRO A 236 10.42 -32.83 10.07
C PRO A 236 11.74 -32.75 10.85
N SER A 237 12.28 -33.89 11.23
CA SER A 237 13.58 -34.02 11.91
C SER A 237 14.66 -34.46 10.93
N GLY A 238 15.86 -33.83 11.02
CA GLY A 238 17.09 -34.30 10.41
C GLY A 238 17.25 -34.01 8.92
N MET A 239 17.91 -32.90 8.60
CA MET A 239 18.34 -32.56 7.24
C MET A 239 19.80 -32.15 7.27
N ASP A 240 20.69 -33.03 6.83
CA ASP A 240 22.12 -32.78 6.64
C ASP A 240 22.81 -32.14 7.86
N ILE A 241 23.10 -30.84 7.81
CA ILE A 241 23.71 -30.09 8.93
C ILE A 241 22.70 -29.64 10.00
N LEU A 242 21.41 -29.66 9.72
CA LEU A 242 20.38 -29.30 10.68
C LEU A 242 20.02 -30.50 11.55
N MET A 243 20.03 -30.31 12.87
CA MET A 243 19.69 -31.35 13.84
C MET A 243 18.19 -31.43 14.10
N GLY A 244 17.48 -30.31 14.01
CA GLY A 244 16.05 -30.26 14.23
C GLY A 244 15.52 -28.85 14.48
N VAL A 245 14.20 -28.76 14.54
CA VAL A 245 13.49 -27.52 14.88
C VAL A 245 12.68 -27.75 16.16
N ARG A 246 12.78 -26.84 17.10
CA ARG A 246 12.03 -26.85 18.35
C ARG A 246 11.20 -25.58 18.47
N VAL A 247 9.97 -25.71 18.93
CA VAL A 247 9.07 -24.58 19.16
C VAL A 247 8.52 -24.65 20.58
N GLY A 248 8.51 -23.54 21.28
CA GLY A 248 8.01 -23.49 22.65
C GLY A 248 7.57 -22.10 23.07
N GLN A 249 6.66 -22.07 24.06
CA GLN A 249 6.34 -20.84 24.77
C GLN A 249 7.54 -20.45 25.62
N PHE A 250 8.30 -19.45 25.19
CA PHE A 250 9.51 -19.02 25.89
C PHE A 250 9.18 -18.16 27.11
N SER A 251 8.16 -17.32 27.01
CA SER A 251 7.63 -16.50 28.10
C SER A 251 6.11 -16.42 27.97
N SER A 252 5.41 -16.37 29.11
CA SER A 252 3.97 -16.10 29.18
C SER A 252 3.67 -14.65 29.53
N ASP A 253 4.67 -13.91 30.03
CA ASP A 253 4.56 -12.50 30.40
C ASP A 253 5.91 -11.78 30.30
N PRO A 254 6.17 -10.94 29.28
CA PRO A 254 5.34 -10.81 28.08
C PRO A 254 5.25 -12.12 27.26
N PRO A 255 4.16 -12.35 26.52
CA PRO A 255 3.98 -13.58 25.75
C PRO A 255 4.93 -13.64 24.56
N ILE A 256 5.81 -14.65 24.52
CA ILE A 256 6.81 -14.86 23.48
C ILE A 256 6.83 -16.34 23.10
N VAL A 257 6.66 -16.63 21.82
CA VAL A 257 6.93 -17.96 21.26
C VAL A 257 8.30 -17.95 20.60
N ARG A 258 9.12 -18.93 20.90
CA ARG A 258 10.45 -19.10 20.32
C ARG A 258 10.50 -20.30 19.39
N VAL A 259 10.98 -20.08 18.17
CA VAL A 259 11.30 -21.12 17.19
C VAL A 259 12.83 -21.25 17.14
N VAL A 260 13.36 -22.43 17.45
CA VAL A 260 14.82 -22.73 17.50
C VAL A 260 15.16 -23.75 16.44
N VAL A 261 16.19 -23.47 15.65
CA VAL A 261 16.81 -24.43 14.74
C VAL A 261 18.18 -24.83 15.31
N ASP A 262 18.34 -26.09 15.64
CA ASP A 262 19.60 -26.65 16.12
C ASP A 262 20.43 -27.17 14.94
N ALA A 263 21.74 -26.96 14.97
CA ALA A 263 22.63 -27.32 13.87
C ALA A 263 23.95 -27.92 14.37
N LYS A 264 24.68 -28.56 13.46
CA LYS A 264 26.02 -29.12 13.68
C LYS A 264 27.14 -28.13 13.41
N GLU A 265 26.85 -27.02 12.76
CA GLU A 265 27.77 -25.94 12.43
C GLU A 265 27.07 -24.57 12.57
N PRO A 266 27.83 -23.46 12.70
CA PRO A 266 27.28 -22.13 12.83
C PRO A 266 26.37 -21.76 11.66
N LEU A 267 25.19 -21.21 11.98
CA LEU A 267 24.19 -20.75 11.03
C LEU A 267 24.11 -19.24 10.97
N ARG A 268 23.65 -18.74 9.83
CA ARG A 268 23.06 -17.40 9.68
C ARG A 268 21.58 -17.54 9.44
N LEU A 269 20.80 -16.69 10.09
CA LEU A 269 19.36 -16.63 9.98
C LEU A 269 18.95 -15.24 9.50
N TYR A 270 18.23 -15.19 8.39
CA TYR A 270 17.76 -13.95 7.76
C TYR A 270 16.24 -13.93 7.70
N CYS A 271 15.62 -12.82 8.06
CA CYS A 271 14.19 -12.62 7.81
C CYS A 271 14.02 -12.13 6.36
N LEU A 272 13.35 -12.92 5.53
CA LEU A 272 13.05 -12.57 4.15
C LEU A 272 11.83 -11.64 4.04
N GLY A 273 11.01 -11.59 5.10
CA GLY A 273 9.79 -10.79 5.15
C GLY A 273 8.57 -11.60 5.57
N ARG A 274 7.40 -10.98 5.39
CA ARG A 274 6.12 -11.58 5.70
C ARG A 274 5.22 -11.59 4.47
N GLN A 275 4.36 -12.59 4.38
CA GLN A 275 3.33 -12.73 3.37
C GLN A 275 1.99 -12.98 4.04
N PRO A 276 0.86 -12.54 3.47
CA PRO A 276 -0.44 -12.97 3.96
C PRO A 276 -0.53 -14.50 3.87
N SER A 277 -1.14 -15.11 4.85
CA SER A 277 -1.47 -16.54 4.80
C SER A 277 -2.42 -16.77 3.63
N LYS A 278 -2.13 -17.78 2.78
CA LYS A 278 -2.97 -18.05 1.60
C LYS A 278 -4.39 -18.41 2.07
N ALA A 279 -5.36 -17.69 1.56
CA ALA A 279 -6.74 -18.11 1.69
C ALA A 279 -6.91 -19.47 0.98
N ARG A 280 -7.60 -20.40 1.66
CA ARG A 280 -7.77 -21.79 1.27
C ARG A 280 -8.27 -22.00 -0.16
N ARG A 281 -7.79 -23.09 -0.79
CA ARG A 281 -8.41 -23.66 -2.01
C ARG A 281 -9.79 -24.27 -1.65
N GLU A 282 -10.75 -24.13 -2.54
CA GLU A 282 -12.05 -24.81 -2.41
C GLU A 282 -11.83 -26.32 -2.21
N GLY A 283 -12.37 -26.86 -1.12
CA GLY A 283 -12.34 -28.30 -0.83
C GLY A 283 -11.61 -28.75 0.44
N GLU A 284 -10.83 -27.90 1.10
CA GLU A 284 -10.17 -28.27 2.35
C GLU A 284 -11.06 -27.96 3.60
N THR A 285 -11.18 -28.88 4.60
CA THR A 285 -12.14 -28.82 5.72
C THR A 285 -11.67 -28.11 6.99
N SER A 286 -10.42 -27.54 7.08
CA SER A 286 -9.94 -26.81 8.24
C SER A 286 -10.05 -25.28 8.08
N PHE A 287 -10.56 -24.59 9.06
CA PHE A 287 -10.73 -23.13 9.07
C PHE A 287 -9.37 -22.47 9.36
N GLU A 288 -8.73 -21.86 8.35
CA GLU A 288 -7.65 -20.90 8.59
C GLU A 288 -8.25 -19.50 8.68
N PRO A 289 -7.93 -18.71 9.72
CA PRO A 289 -8.44 -17.36 9.82
C PRO A 289 -7.93 -16.52 8.65
N PRO A 290 -8.78 -15.63 8.08
CA PRO A 290 -8.45 -14.86 6.88
C PRO A 290 -7.33 -13.81 7.08
N PHE A 291 -6.83 -13.65 8.30
CA PHE A 291 -5.88 -12.62 8.69
C PHE A 291 -4.47 -13.13 9.02
N GLY A 292 -4.21 -14.42 8.86
CA GLY A 292 -2.91 -15.02 9.19
C GLY A 292 -1.77 -14.44 8.36
N GLU A 293 -0.59 -14.39 8.97
CA GLU A 293 0.67 -14.04 8.32
C GLU A 293 1.62 -15.24 8.28
N ARG A 294 2.39 -15.32 7.21
CA ARG A 294 3.46 -16.29 7.04
C ARG A 294 4.79 -15.55 7.02
N TRP A 295 5.63 -15.80 7.99
CA TRP A 295 6.98 -15.29 8.09
C TRP A 295 7.95 -16.26 7.43
N LEU A 296 8.85 -15.73 6.60
CA LEU A 296 9.82 -16.49 5.84
C LEU A 296 11.22 -16.15 6.30
N PHE A 297 12.01 -17.19 6.56
CA PHE A 297 13.39 -17.05 7.02
C PHE A 297 14.30 -17.93 6.18
N LEU A 298 15.46 -17.38 5.80
CA LEU A 298 16.53 -18.12 5.17
C LEU A 298 17.56 -18.53 6.22
N LEU A 299 17.93 -19.80 6.20
CA LEU A 299 19.04 -20.35 6.97
C LEU A 299 20.17 -20.73 6.01
N GLN A 300 21.38 -20.28 6.32
CA GLN A 300 22.60 -20.63 5.57
C GLN A 300 23.72 -21.00 6.54
N PRO A 301 24.63 -21.93 6.18
CA PRO A 301 25.89 -22.14 6.89
C PRO A 301 26.69 -20.83 6.92
N ALA A 302 27.21 -20.47 8.09
CA ALA A 302 27.95 -19.20 8.24
C ALA A 302 29.20 -19.13 7.34
N GLN A 303 29.81 -20.27 7.04
CA GLN A 303 31.04 -20.39 6.25
C GLN A 303 30.80 -20.50 4.74
N ARG A 304 29.56 -20.81 4.28
CA ARG A 304 29.21 -21.05 2.87
C ARG A 304 28.05 -20.17 2.42
N ARG A 305 28.24 -18.87 2.55
CA ARG A 305 27.23 -17.88 2.15
C ARG A 305 27.00 -17.91 0.64
N GLN A 306 25.75 -18.00 0.22
CA GLN A 306 25.35 -17.93 -1.18
C GLN A 306 24.50 -16.67 -1.43
N PRO A 307 24.63 -16.05 -2.63
CA PRO A 307 23.87 -14.84 -2.93
C PRO A 307 22.36 -15.13 -2.98
N TRP A 308 21.58 -14.21 -2.41
CA TRP A 308 20.14 -14.30 -2.36
C TRP A 308 19.50 -12.90 -2.38
N LEU A 309 18.31 -12.79 -2.96
CA LEU A 309 17.42 -11.64 -2.90
C LEU A 309 16.11 -12.12 -2.27
N GLY A 310 15.77 -11.59 -1.08
CA GLY A 310 14.56 -11.94 -0.35
C GLY A 310 13.43 -10.97 -0.66
N ALA A 311 13.37 -9.85 0.05
CA ALA A 311 12.28 -8.89 -0.10
C ALA A 311 12.68 -7.72 -1.01
N ILE A 312 11.69 -7.28 -1.79
CA ILE A 312 11.72 -5.99 -2.49
C ILE A 312 10.59 -5.18 -1.89
N THR A 313 10.93 -4.09 -1.18
CA THR A 313 9.95 -3.28 -0.46
C THR A 313 9.98 -1.84 -0.94
N LEU A 314 8.80 -1.27 -1.10
CA LEU A 314 8.62 0.14 -1.45
C LEU A 314 8.53 0.94 -0.15
N GLU A 315 9.61 1.64 0.23
CA GLU A 315 9.67 2.43 1.46
C GLU A 315 9.04 3.81 1.31
N GLU A 316 9.18 4.38 0.12
CA GLU A 316 8.59 5.67 -0.25
C GLU A 316 8.12 5.63 -1.71
N ASN A 317 6.96 6.19 -1.98
CA ASN A 317 6.46 6.40 -3.33
C ASN A 317 5.60 7.68 -3.39
N SER A 318 6.27 8.82 -3.44
CA SER A 318 5.63 10.11 -3.65
C SER A 318 5.64 10.48 -5.15
N PHE A 319 5.00 11.58 -5.53
CA PHE A 319 5.02 12.06 -6.93
C PHE A 319 6.39 12.56 -7.39
N GLN A 320 7.35 12.74 -6.48
CA GLN A 320 8.68 13.26 -6.80
C GLN A 320 9.81 12.31 -6.45
N ARG A 321 9.56 11.30 -5.62
CA ARG A 321 10.59 10.41 -5.11
C ARG A 321 10.03 9.04 -4.78
N ALA A 322 10.78 8.01 -5.09
CA ALA A 322 10.54 6.67 -4.56
C ALA A 322 11.83 6.06 -4.01
N VAL A 323 11.66 5.19 -3.02
CA VAL A 323 12.75 4.40 -2.45
C VAL A 323 12.32 2.95 -2.44
N VAL A 324 13.04 2.12 -3.19
CA VAL A 324 12.84 0.67 -3.23
C VAL A 324 14.01 0.01 -2.52
N ARG A 325 13.72 -0.71 -1.45
CA ARG A 325 14.70 -1.53 -0.73
C ARG A 325 14.78 -2.91 -1.36
N LEU A 326 15.98 -3.34 -1.69
CA LEU A 326 16.32 -4.68 -2.13
C LEU A 326 17.04 -5.38 -0.97
N GLN A 327 16.33 -6.25 -0.26
CA GLN A 327 16.90 -6.98 0.88
C GLN A 327 17.53 -8.28 0.40
N GLY A 328 18.83 -8.43 0.60
CA GLY A 328 19.56 -9.60 0.17
C GLY A 328 21.05 -9.43 0.33
N TRP A 329 21.77 -10.53 0.13
CA TRP A 329 23.22 -10.52 0.05
C TRP A 329 23.65 -10.88 -1.37
N PHE A 330 24.51 -10.07 -1.95
CA PHE A 330 24.97 -10.18 -3.34
C PHE A 330 26.49 -10.28 -3.38
N GLU A 331 27.00 -11.23 -4.14
CA GLU A 331 28.45 -11.40 -4.34
C GLU A 331 29.03 -10.27 -5.20
N ALA A 332 28.22 -9.72 -6.10
CA ALA A 332 28.59 -8.59 -6.94
C ALA A 332 27.55 -7.45 -6.79
N VAL A 333 27.99 -6.25 -7.13
CA VAL A 333 27.14 -5.05 -7.08
C VAL A 333 25.99 -5.17 -8.08
N PRO A 334 24.74 -4.91 -7.67
CA PRO A 334 23.63 -4.83 -8.62
C PRO A 334 23.86 -3.73 -9.65
N THR A 335 23.45 -3.97 -10.88
CA THR A 335 23.56 -3.00 -11.96
C THR A 335 22.23 -2.34 -12.25
N LEU A 336 22.29 -1.08 -12.64
CA LEU A 336 21.10 -0.29 -13.00
C LEU A 336 21.27 0.23 -14.43
N THR A 337 20.30 -0.05 -15.28
CA THR A 337 20.18 0.53 -16.61
C THR A 337 18.87 1.31 -16.70
N GLN A 338 18.88 2.41 -17.47
CA GLN A 338 17.73 3.27 -17.66
C GLN A 338 17.53 3.62 -19.12
N GLN A 339 16.29 3.50 -19.60
CA GLN A 339 15.86 3.95 -20.92
C GLN A 339 14.56 4.75 -20.80
N GLY A 340 14.67 6.06 -20.85
CA GLY A 340 13.51 6.96 -20.64
C GLY A 340 12.92 6.78 -19.23
N ASN A 341 11.66 6.37 -19.17
CA ASN A 341 10.93 6.12 -17.92
C ASN A 341 10.99 4.66 -17.45
N ARG A 342 11.84 3.84 -18.05
CA ARG A 342 12.05 2.41 -17.66
C ARG A 342 13.39 2.25 -16.99
N LEU A 343 13.37 1.71 -15.78
CA LEU A 343 14.55 1.28 -15.04
C LEU A 343 14.61 -0.24 -15.05
N MET A 344 15.80 -0.79 -15.21
CA MET A 344 16.07 -2.20 -15.03
C MET A 344 17.21 -2.37 -14.05
N VAL A 345 16.95 -3.05 -12.94
CA VAL A 345 17.96 -3.44 -11.96
C VAL A 345 18.25 -4.92 -12.16
N GLU A 346 19.50 -5.27 -12.45
CA GLU A 346 19.96 -6.65 -12.46
C GLU A 346 20.69 -6.95 -11.16
N VAL A 347 20.11 -7.87 -10.39
CA VAL A 347 20.65 -8.32 -9.11
C VAL A 347 21.28 -9.69 -9.30
N PRO A 348 22.59 -9.88 -9.04
CA PRO A 348 23.29 -11.17 -9.21
C PRO A 348 22.97 -12.12 -8.05
N ALA A 349 21.70 -12.48 -7.92
CA ALA A 349 21.17 -13.33 -6.86
C ALA A 349 19.85 -13.99 -7.28
N LEU A 350 19.55 -15.14 -6.69
CA LEU A 350 18.26 -15.81 -6.83
C LEU A 350 17.19 -15.10 -6.00
N PHE A 351 16.02 -14.83 -6.57
CA PHE A 351 14.87 -14.31 -5.85
C PHE A 351 14.11 -15.44 -5.13
N LEU A 352 13.96 -15.32 -3.79
CA LEU A 352 13.47 -16.40 -2.94
C LEU A 352 11.96 -16.37 -2.66
N LEU A 353 11.29 -15.25 -2.92
CA LEU A 353 9.87 -15.06 -2.58
C LEU A 353 8.91 -15.29 -3.77
N THR A 354 9.28 -16.14 -4.73
CA THR A 354 8.37 -16.55 -5.81
C THR A 354 7.31 -17.50 -5.28
N GLU A 355 6.04 -17.27 -5.59
CA GLU A 355 4.97 -18.24 -5.40
C GLU A 355 5.13 -19.37 -6.45
N ARG A 356 5.83 -20.43 -6.10
CA ARG A 356 5.73 -21.67 -6.88
C ARG A 356 4.45 -22.38 -6.47
N ASP A 357 3.56 -22.58 -7.45
CA ASP A 357 2.45 -23.52 -7.34
C ASP A 357 3.00 -24.94 -7.10
N GLU A 358 3.00 -25.37 -5.84
CA GLU A 358 3.22 -26.78 -5.49
C GLU A 358 1.99 -27.59 -5.89
N GLY A 359 1.88 -27.96 -7.17
CA GLY A 359 0.71 -28.72 -7.60
C GLY A 359 0.62 -29.09 -9.07
N ARG A 360 1.73 -29.08 -9.83
CA ARG A 360 1.75 -29.78 -11.12
C ARG A 360 2.93 -30.72 -11.21
N GLY A 361 2.60 -32.00 -11.11
CA GLY A 361 3.50 -33.09 -11.42
C GLY A 361 4.07 -32.94 -12.83
N THR A 362 5.26 -33.50 -13.00
CA THR A 362 6.05 -33.65 -14.22
C THR A 362 5.20 -33.84 -15.48
N GLY A 363 5.05 -32.79 -16.25
CA GLY A 363 4.48 -32.81 -17.58
C GLY A 363 5.17 -31.77 -18.44
N SER A 364 6.00 -32.22 -19.35
CA SER A 364 6.72 -31.46 -20.37
C SER A 364 5.77 -30.57 -21.18
N GLY A 365 6.10 -29.28 -21.32
CA GLY A 365 5.49 -28.44 -22.35
C GLY A 365 5.29 -26.98 -21.93
N GLU A 366 6.21 -26.16 -22.38
CA GLU A 366 6.17 -24.74 -22.67
C GLU A 366 4.86 -23.98 -22.38
N LYS A 367 4.94 -22.99 -21.47
CA LYS A 367 4.56 -21.59 -21.72
C LYS A 367 4.85 -20.79 -20.45
N GLY A 368 5.79 -19.83 -20.56
CA GLY A 368 6.15 -18.91 -19.49
C GLY A 368 4.94 -18.07 -19.09
N GLY A 369 4.31 -18.44 -17.99
CA GLY A 369 3.41 -17.58 -17.25
C GLY A 369 4.28 -16.75 -16.33
N SER A 370 4.30 -15.43 -16.49
CA SER A 370 4.97 -14.52 -15.57
C SER A 370 4.27 -14.62 -14.21
N GLU A 371 4.93 -15.28 -13.26
CA GLU A 371 4.50 -15.25 -11.85
C GLU A 371 4.68 -13.81 -11.35
N LYS A 372 3.58 -13.14 -11.05
CA LYS A 372 3.65 -11.80 -10.47
C LYS A 372 4.08 -11.92 -9.01
N PRO A 373 5.25 -11.37 -8.64
CA PRO A 373 5.61 -11.24 -7.23
C PRO A 373 4.62 -10.31 -6.53
N LEU A 374 4.42 -10.52 -5.24
CA LEU A 374 3.49 -9.75 -4.40
C LEU A 374 4.06 -8.35 -4.10
N LEU A 375 4.34 -7.58 -5.13
CA LEU A 375 4.53 -6.15 -5.03
C LEU A 375 3.19 -5.51 -5.34
N LEU A 376 2.59 -4.91 -4.32
CA LEU A 376 1.42 -4.04 -4.47
C LEU A 376 1.77 -2.99 -5.51
N ALA A 377 1.13 -3.04 -6.68
CA ALA A 377 1.22 -1.98 -7.66
C ALA A 377 0.80 -0.68 -6.95
N PRO A 378 1.69 0.31 -6.85
CA PRO A 378 1.38 1.52 -6.11
C PRO A 378 0.27 2.28 -6.86
N SER A 379 -0.86 2.50 -6.19
CA SER A 379 -1.99 3.25 -6.76
C SER A 379 -1.61 4.70 -7.10
N GLU A 380 -0.64 5.25 -6.37
CA GLU A 380 -0.17 6.63 -6.48
C GLU A 380 1.35 6.70 -6.41
N GLY A 381 1.95 7.83 -6.84
CA GLY A 381 3.39 8.09 -6.81
C GLY A 381 4.10 7.91 -8.15
N VAL A 382 5.43 7.98 -8.12
CA VAL A 382 6.26 8.00 -9.35
C VAL A 382 6.41 6.62 -10.00
N ILE A 383 6.30 5.55 -9.24
CA ILE A 383 6.36 4.19 -9.76
C ILE A 383 4.96 3.82 -10.27
N GLN A 384 4.88 3.47 -11.55
CA GLN A 384 3.66 3.00 -12.19
C GLN A 384 3.51 1.49 -12.06
N ASP A 385 4.61 0.75 -12.26
CA ASP A 385 4.61 -0.71 -12.24
C ASP A 385 6.00 -1.24 -11.88
N ILE A 386 6.04 -2.45 -11.28
CA ILE A 386 7.26 -3.19 -10.97
C ILE A 386 7.04 -4.64 -11.36
N ASP A 387 7.86 -5.12 -12.29
CA ASP A 387 7.93 -6.52 -12.66
C ASP A 387 9.23 -7.15 -12.18
N ILE A 388 9.18 -8.39 -11.72
CA ILE A 388 10.34 -9.15 -11.28
C ILE A 388 10.46 -10.40 -12.16
N VAL A 389 11.61 -10.52 -12.82
CA VAL A 389 11.91 -11.64 -13.72
C VAL A 389 13.10 -12.42 -13.13
N PRO A 390 12.85 -13.45 -12.30
CA PRO A 390 13.91 -14.28 -11.74
C PRO A 390 14.46 -15.24 -12.80
N THR A 391 15.77 -15.45 -12.75
CA THR A 391 16.46 -16.54 -13.46
C THR A 391 17.26 -17.35 -12.43
N GLU A 392 17.94 -18.41 -12.85
CA GLU A 392 18.71 -19.27 -11.95
C GLU A 392 19.86 -18.55 -11.21
N ARG A 393 20.37 -17.44 -11.75
CA ARG A 393 21.55 -16.73 -11.20
C ARG A 393 21.36 -15.23 -11.05
N VAL A 394 20.39 -14.64 -11.75
CA VAL A 394 20.19 -13.21 -11.81
C VAL A 394 18.69 -12.91 -11.70
N THR A 395 18.34 -11.96 -10.89
CA THR A 395 16.98 -11.42 -10.83
C THR A 395 16.95 -10.05 -11.49
N ARG A 396 16.06 -9.86 -12.47
CA ARG A 396 15.80 -8.58 -13.12
C ARG A 396 14.56 -7.94 -12.51
N ILE A 397 14.71 -6.69 -12.09
CA ILE A 397 13.62 -5.88 -11.58
C ILE A 397 13.35 -4.78 -12.59
N LEU A 398 12.19 -4.82 -13.22
CA LEU A 398 11.76 -3.86 -14.23
C LEU A 398 10.82 -2.86 -13.58
N ILE A 399 11.17 -1.59 -13.58
CA ILE A 399 10.38 -0.53 -12.96
C ILE A 399 9.93 0.46 -14.04
N LEU A 400 8.63 0.66 -14.16
CA LEU A 400 8.03 1.66 -15.02
C LEU A 400 7.70 2.91 -14.19
N LEU A 401 8.19 4.06 -14.63
CA LEU A 401 7.98 5.34 -13.96
C LEU A 401 6.88 6.15 -14.65
N ARG A 402 6.13 6.91 -13.87
CA ARG A 402 5.13 7.88 -14.36
C ARG A 402 5.76 9.19 -14.87
N ALA A 403 6.99 9.47 -14.47
CA ALA A 403 7.74 10.67 -14.81
C ALA A 403 9.20 10.32 -15.17
N PRO A 404 9.91 11.16 -15.92
CA PRO A 404 11.31 10.95 -16.27
C PRO A 404 12.22 11.26 -15.08
N LEU A 405 12.24 10.36 -14.10
CA LEU A 405 13.11 10.41 -12.93
C LEU A 405 14.32 9.51 -13.15
N SER A 406 15.40 9.76 -12.44
CA SER A 406 16.62 8.92 -12.47
C SER A 406 16.69 8.03 -11.25
N GLY A 407 17.10 6.77 -11.47
CA GLY A 407 17.40 5.83 -10.40
C GLY A 407 18.88 5.86 -10.01
N ARG A 408 19.16 5.61 -8.73
CA ARG A 408 20.52 5.36 -8.20
C ARG A 408 20.47 4.23 -7.18
N LEU A 409 21.45 3.34 -7.25
CA LEU A 409 21.64 2.27 -6.29
C LEU A 409 22.65 2.66 -5.23
N HIS A 410 22.29 2.47 -3.97
CA HIS A 410 23.14 2.71 -2.81
C HIS A 410 23.15 1.47 -1.90
N PRO A 411 24.31 1.04 -1.39
CA PRO A 411 24.36 0.03 -0.35
C PRO A 411 23.71 0.55 0.93
N SER A 412 22.99 -0.32 1.64
CA SER A 412 22.33 -0.02 2.91
C SER A 412 22.66 -1.11 3.93
N GLY A 413 23.87 -1.03 4.51
CA GLY A 413 24.42 -2.10 5.32
C GLY A 413 24.89 -3.28 4.47
N ASP A 414 25.13 -4.44 5.13
CA ASP A 414 25.72 -5.61 4.49
C ASP A 414 24.70 -6.48 3.68
N GLU A 415 23.42 -6.25 3.90
CA GLU A 415 22.34 -7.13 3.43
C GLU A 415 21.18 -6.38 2.77
N ALA A 416 21.41 -5.16 2.31
CA ALA A 416 20.41 -4.40 1.58
C ALA A 416 21.00 -3.39 0.62
N TRP A 417 20.25 -3.09 -0.44
CA TRP A 417 20.50 -1.99 -1.37
C TRP A 417 19.24 -1.14 -1.46
N LEU A 418 19.42 0.16 -1.60
CA LEU A 418 18.36 1.11 -1.86
C LEU A 418 18.46 1.58 -3.30
N LEU A 419 17.39 1.41 -4.06
CA LEU A 419 17.17 2.12 -5.31
C LEU A 419 16.40 3.40 -4.98
N VAL A 420 17.11 4.53 -5.04
CA VAL A 420 16.52 5.86 -4.88
C VAL A 420 16.17 6.40 -6.25
N ILE A 421 14.90 6.71 -6.47
CA ILE A 421 14.37 7.26 -7.72
C ILE A 421 13.93 8.70 -7.42
N GLU A 422 14.57 9.65 -8.08
CA GLU A 422 14.35 11.08 -7.84
C GLU A 422 14.53 11.88 -9.13
N PRO A 423 14.14 13.17 -9.18
CA PRO A 423 14.33 14.00 -10.36
C PRO A 423 15.77 13.92 -10.87
N SER A 424 15.92 13.78 -12.17
CA SER A 424 17.25 13.75 -12.80
C SER A 424 18.01 14.99 -12.38
N GLN A 425 19.23 14.78 -11.88
CA GLN A 425 20.14 15.91 -11.58
C GLN A 425 20.77 16.50 -12.85
N LYS A 426 20.03 16.43 -14.00
CA LYS A 426 20.44 17.18 -15.19
C LYS A 426 20.62 18.64 -14.75
N PRO A 427 21.82 19.20 -14.90
CA PRO A 427 22.06 20.57 -14.45
C PRO A 427 21.03 21.52 -15.04
N LEU A 428 20.58 22.49 -14.27
CA LEU A 428 19.59 23.50 -14.70
C LEU A 428 19.85 24.04 -16.11
N ARG A 429 21.13 24.39 -16.40
CA ARG A 429 21.57 24.93 -17.69
C ARG A 429 21.45 23.94 -18.85
N GLN A 430 21.18 22.68 -18.59
CA GLN A 430 20.96 21.65 -19.61
C GLN A 430 19.48 21.27 -19.76
N ARG A 431 18.63 21.66 -18.81
CA ARG A 431 17.18 21.43 -18.89
C ARG A 431 16.55 22.40 -19.85
N LEU A 432 15.81 21.86 -20.84
CA LEU A 432 15.12 22.63 -21.87
C LEU A 432 13.60 22.56 -21.63
N ILE A 433 13.00 23.70 -21.43
CA ILE A 433 11.56 23.87 -21.32
C ILE A 433 11.04 24.49 -22.62
N VAL A 434 10.07 23.84 -23.24
CA VAL A 434 9.33 24.47 -24.36
C VAL A 434 8.10 25.16 -23.79
N VAL A 435 8.02 26.46 -23.98
CA VAL A 435 6.86 27.27 -23.60
C VAL A 435 6.07 27.61 -24.87
N ASP A 436 4.82 27.14 -24.89
CA ASP A 436 3.89 27.32 -25.98
C ASP A 436 2.89 28.41 -25.63
N ALA A 437 2.93 29.52 -26.37
CA ALA A 437 1.90 30.54 -26.29
C ALA A 437 0.74 30.15 -27.20
N GLY A 438 -0.41 29.76 -26.60
CA GLY A 438 -1.58 29.34 -27.37
C GLY A 438 -2.04 30.35 -28.39
N HIS A 439 -2.63 29.88 -29.52
CA HIS A 439 -3.13 30.70 -30.60
C HIS A 439 -2.06 31.53 -31.30
N GLY A 440 -2.44 32.59 -32.05
CA GLY A 440 -1.53 33.52 -32.73
C GLY A 440 -1.85 33.75 -34.19
N GLY A 441 -1.49 34.92 -34.72
CA GLY A 441 -1.75 35.32 -36.09
C GLY A 441 -3.23 35.29 -36.46
N THR A 442 -3.61 34.44 -37.40
CA THR A 442 -5.00 34.26 -37.86
C THR A 442 -5.89 33.52 -36.86
N ASP A 443 -5.32 32.89 -35.84
CA ASP A 443 -6.07 32.24 -34.75
C ASP A 443 -6.11 33.15 -33.51
N PRO A 444 -7.22 33.86 -33.25
CA PRO A 444 -7.33 34.79 -32.13
C PRO A 444 -7.49 34.07 -30.76
N GLY A 445 -7.91 32.79 -30.75
CA GLY A 445 -8.44 32.14 -29.57
C GLY A 445 -9.77 32.74 -29.11
N ALA A 446 -10.04 32.68 -27.82
CA ALA A 446 -11.19 33.34 -27.20
C ALA A 446 -11.09 34.87 -27.28
N SER A 447 -12.24 35.54 -27.34
CA SER A 447 -12.36 37.01 -27.29
C SER A 447 -13.21 37.41 -26.11
N SER A 448 -12.81 38.49 -25.43
CA SER A 448 -13.61 39.08 -24.36
C SER A 448 -14.87 39.74 -24.94
N PRO A 449 -16.06 39.48 -24.36
CA PRO A 449 -17.26 40.23 -24.70
C PRO A 449 -17.31 41.61 -24.04
N PHE A 450 -16.37 41.92 -23.13
CA PHE A 450 -16.38 43.13 -22.28
C PHE A 450 -15.33 44.16 -22.71
N SER A 451 -14.36 43.76 -23.54
CA SER A 451 -13.24 44.61 -23.96
C SER A 451 -12.59 44.07 -25.24
N PRO A 452 -11.67 44.82 -25.88
CA PRO A 452 -10.98 44.34 -27.08
C PRO A 452 -9.90 43.26 -26.82
N LEU A 453 -9.86 42.68 -25.64
CA LEU A 453 -8.89 41.64 -25.33
C LEU A 453 -9.18 40.34 -26.08
N VAL A 454 -8.13 39.76 -26.62
CA VAL A 454 -8.15 38.44 -27.25
C VAL A 454 -7.10 37.53 -26.65
N GLU A 455 -7.39 36.25 -26.57
CA GLU A 455 -6.58 35.24 -25.91
C GLU A 455 -5.13 35.20 -26.42
N LYS A 456 -4.92 35.23 -27.72
CA LYS A 456 -3.58 35.17 -28.34
C LYS A 456 -2.59 36.24 -27.83
N GLN A 457 -3.10 37.42 -27.46
CA GLN A 457 -2.25 38.51 -26.93
C GLN A 457 -1.85 38.22 -25.48
N LEU A 458 -2.79 37.78 -24.65
CA LEU A 458 -2.57 37.51 -23.25
C LEU A 458 -1.72 36.26 -23.04
N THR A 459 -1.95 35.21 -23.85
CA THR A 459 -1.11 33.98 -23.78
C THR A 459 0.33 34.27 -24.16
N LEU A 460 0.55 35.14 -25.17
CA LEU A 460 1.90 35.58 -25.53
C LEU A 460 2.56 36.38 -24.39
N ASP A 461 1.86 37.34 -23.80
CA ASP A 461 2.39 38.14 -22.68
C ASP A 461 2.76 37.24 -21.48
N ILE A 462 1.87 36.34 -21.06
CA ILE A 462 2.13 35.42 -19.94
C ILE A 462 3.30 34.48 -20.27
N ALA A 463 3.36 33.93 -21.48
CA ALA A 463 4.42 33.03 -21.90
C ALA A 463 5.79 33.72 -21.97
N LEU A 464 5.85 34.98 -22.42
CA LEU A 464 7.09 35.79 -22.41
C LEU A 464 7.57 36.09 -21.00
N ARG A 465 6.67 36.36 -20.04
CA ARG A 465 6.99 36.51 -18.61
C ARG A 465 7.52 35.19 -18.03
N LEU A 466 6.87 34.08 -18.35
CA LEU A 466 7.30 32.74 -17.94
C LEU A 466 8.71 32.42 -18.49
N ARG A 467 8.97 32.69 -19.77
CA ARG A 467 10.30 32.54 -20.37
C ARG A 467 11.35 33.31 -19.59
N ARG A 468 11.09 34.57 -19.27
CA ARG A 468 12.02 35.43 -18.52
C ARG A 468 12.35 34.79 -17.15
N LEU A 469 11.35 34.39 -16.40
CA LEU A 469 11.54 33.76 -15.08
C LEU A 469 12.37 32.46 -15.17
N LEU A 470 12.06 31.61 -16.15
CA LEU A 470 12.79 30.36 -16.37
C LEU A 470 14.26 30.62 -16.76
N GLN A 471 14.52 31.58 -17.67
CA GLN A 471 15.86 31.93 -18.12
C GLN A 471 16.71 32.55 -16.98
N GLN A 472 16.11 33.43 -16.18
CA GLN A 472 16.75 34.00 -14.99
C GLN A 472 17.11 32.94 -13.96
N ALA A 473 16.29 31.91 -13.81
CA ALA A 473 16.56 30.76 -12.95
C ALA A 473 17.65 29.81 -13.50
N GLY A 474 18.03 29.97 -14.79
CA GLY A 474 19.09 29.17 -15.42
C GLY A 474 18.60 28.02 -16.31
N TYR A 475 17.30 27.90 -16.58
CA TYR A 475 16.77 26.94 -17.55
C TYR A 475 17.02 27.41 -19.00
N ARG A 476 17.21 26.45 -19.90
CA ARG A 476 17.09 26.73 -21.34
C ARG A 476 15.62 26.79 -21.68
N VAL A 477 15.24 27.79 -22.48
CA VAL A 477 13.83 27.96 -22.90
C VAL A 477 13.77 28.12 -24.42
N GLN A 478 12.84 27.37 -25.02
CA GLN A 478 12.42 27.54 -26.39
C GLN A 478 10.95 27.94 -26.42
N MET A 479 10.62 29.03 -27.08
CA MET A 479 9.24 29.43 -27.35
C MET A 479 8.74 28.81 -28.65
N THR A 480 7.45 28.47 -28.73
CA THR A 480 6.82 28.10 -30.01
C THR A 480 6.63 29.34 -30.89
N ARG A 481 6.27 30.48 -30.29
CA ARG A 481 6.21 31.80 -30.93
C ARG A 481 6.63 32.90 -29.95
N GLU A 482 7.23 33.95 -30.49
CA GLU A 482 7.63 35.16 -29.75
C GLU A 482 6.95 36.44 -30.24
N ALA A 483 6.11 36.30 -31.27
CA ALA A 483 5.33 37.36 -31.88
C ALA A 483 3.90 36.90 -32.18
N ASP A 484 3.05 37.80 -32.66
CA ASP A 484 1.70 37.46 -33.10
C ASP A 484 1.71 36.79 -34.47
N VAL A 485 2.19 35.56 -34.53
CA VAL A 485 2.25 34.72 -35.73
C VAL A 485 1.49 33.41 -35.49
N TYR A 486 0.92 32.87 -36.55
CA TYR A 486 0.26 31.57 -36.52
C TYR A 486 1.27 30.45 -36.57
N ILE A 487 1.18 29.50 -35.62
CA ILE A 487 1.94 28.23 -35.57
C ILE A 487 0.91 27.12 -35.47
N SER A 488 0.94 26.17 -36.38
CA SER A 488 0.04 25.02 -36.36
C SER A 488 0.29 24.13 -35.14
N LEU A 489 -0.74 23.38 -34.70
CA LEU A 489 -0.59 22.44 -33.57
C LEU A 489 0.50 21.38 -33.81
N ALA A 490 0.65 20.94 -35.07
CA ALA A 490 1.69 19.97 -35.44
C ALA A 490 3.10 20.57 -35.33
N GLU A 491 3.30 21.82 -35.73
CA GLU A 491 4.59 22.52 -35.61
C GLU A 491 4.98 22.74 -34.14
N ARG A 492 4.02 23.13 -33.28
CA ARG A 492 4.26 23.25 -31.81
C ARG A 492 4.79 21.96 -31.22
N VAL A 493 4.17 20.82 -31.55
CA VAL A 493 4.60 19.48 -31.16
C VAL A 493 5.98 19.15 -31.75
N ALA A 494 6.19 19.41 -33.02
CA ALA A 494 7.44 19.12 -33.72
C ALA A 494 8.64 19.88 -33.10
N ILE A 495 8.46 21.15 -32.71
CA ILE A 495 9.48 21.93 -31.99
C ILE A 495 9.91 21.21 -30.70
N ALA A 496 8.95 20.82 -29.86
CA ALA A 496 9.23 20.19 -28.59
C ALA A 496 9.90 18.81 -28.75
N ASN A 497 9.38 17.96 -29.63
CA ASN A 497 9.87 16.61 -29.86
C ASN A 497 11.26 16.59 -30.51
N LYS A 498 11.49 17.44 -31.52
CA LYS A 498 12.79 17.57 -32.22
C LYS A 498 13.90 18.00 -31.28
N LEU A 499 13.59 18.87 -30.33
CA LEU A 499 14.53 19.41 -29.37
C LEU A 499 14.70 18.48 -28.16
N GLN A 500 13.92 17.40 -28.06
CA GLN A 500 13.90 16.50 -26.90
C GLN A 500 13.80 17.30 -25.59
N ALA A 501 12.80 18.18 -25.53
CA ALA A 501 12.59 19.03 -24.37
C ALA A 501 12.35 18.21 -23.08
N ASP A 502 12.70 18.77 -21.94
CA ASP A 502 12.49 18.14 -20.63
C ASP A 502 11.05 18.36 -20.11
N ALA A 503 10.40 19.43 -20.57
CA ALA A 503 8.96 19.68 -20.35
C ALA A 503 8.38 20.57 -21.47
N PHE A 504 7.07 20.42 -21.68
CA PHE A 504 6.28 21.27 -22.59
C PHE A 504 5.12 21.90 -21.81
N VAL A 505 4.99 23.22 -21.85
CA VAL A 505 3.95 23.96 -21.14
C VAL A 505 3.24 24.90 -22.10
N SER A 506 1.97 24.58 -22.40
CA SER A 506 1.10 25.42 -23.25
C SER A 506 0.25 26.32 -22.36
N VAL A 507 0.27 27.63 -22.65
CA VAL A 507 -0.43 28.66 -21.89
C VAL A 507 -1.67 29.08 -22.65
N HIS A 508 -2.83 28.98 -22.03
CA HIS A 508 -4.15 29.31 -22.54
C HIS A 508 -5.00 30.08 -21.51
N LEU A 509 -6.11 30.63 -21.96
CA LEU A 509 -7.17 31.24 -21.19
C LEU A 509 -8.51 30.70 -21.66
N ASN A 510 -9.21 30.07 -20.73
CA ASN A 510 -10.45 29.36 -21.00
C ASN A 510 -11.59 30.29 -21.45
N SER A 511 -12.58 29.72 -22.08
CA SER A 511 -13.82 30.38 -22.45
C SER A 511 -15.00 29.42 -22.39
N PHE A 512 -16.17 29.93 -22.05
CA PHE A 512 -17.40 29.13 -22.01
C PHE A 512 -18.47 29.77 -22.91
N PRO A 513 -19.34 28.98 -23.58
CA PRO A 513 -20.31 29.53 -24.53
C PRO A 513 -21.22 30.64 -23.99
N ARG A 514 -21.50 30.62 -22.67
CA ARG A 514 -22.23 31.67 -21.97
C ARG A 514 -21.29 32.51 -21.12
N PRO A 515 -21.04 33.78 -21.47
CA PRO A 515 -20.15 34.64 -20.71
C PRO A 515 -20.58 34.75 -19.23
N GLY A 516 -19.62 34.72 -18.32
CA GLY A 516 -19.85 34.84 -16.87
C GLY A 516 -20.37 33.59 -16.17
N GLU A 517 -20.72 32.51 -16.89
CA GLU A 517 -21.25 31.29 -16.26
C GLU A 517 -20.16 30.45 -15.61
N ARG A 518 -18.93 30.48 -16.12
CA ARG A 518 -17.80 29.73 -15.57
C ARG A 518 -16.61 30.61 -15.26
N GLU A 519 -15.92 30.25 -14.19
CA GLU A 519 -14.71 30.90 -13.70
C GLU A 519 -13.70 29.86 -13.21
N GLY A 520 -12.45 30.28 -13.04
CA GLY A 520 -11.44 29.51 -12.30
C GLY A 520 -10.34 28.92 -13.17
N THR A 521 -9.52 28.11 -12.51
CA THR A 521 -8.28 27.55 -13.06
C THR A 521 -8.41 26.07 -13.32
N GLU A 522 -7.92 25.62 -14.47
CA GLU A 522 -7.80 24.22 -14.84
C GLU A 522 -6.41 23.94 -15.39
N VAL A 523 -5.88 22.72 -15.19
CA VAL A 523 -4.66 22.27 -15.88
C VAL A 523 -4.93 20.92 -16.51
N TYR A 524 -4.61 20.80 -17.78
CA TYR A 524 -4.84 19.61 -18.56
C TYR A 524 -3.53 18.85 -18.82
N TYR A 525 -3.61 17.54 -18.76
CA TYR A 525 -2.55 16.60 -19.13
C TYR A 525 -3.13 15.43 -19.95
N TRP A 526 -2.26 14.66 -20.60
CA TRP A 526 -2.68 13.44 -21.28
C TRP A 526 -1.99 12.19 -20.76
N THR A 527 -0.68 12.18 -20.67
CA THR A 527 0.09 11.00 -20.24
C THR A 527 0.27 10.96 -18.73
N PRO A 528 0.34 9.77 -18.10
CA PRO A 528 0.61 9.67 -16.65
C PRO A 528 1.88 10.40 -16.20
N GLN A 529 2.93 10.41 -17.04
CA GLN A 529 4.18 11.15 -16.77
C GLN A 529 3.98 12.68 -16.68
N SER A 530 2.91 13.21 -17.25
CA SER A 530 2.60 14.64 -17.25
C SER A 530 1.81 15.07 -16.00
N PHE A 531 1.16 14.14 -15.31
CA PHE A 531 0.32 14.45 -14.15
C PHE A 531 1.07 15.18 -13.04
N PRO A 532 2.31 14.78 -12.62
CA PRO A 532 3.03 15.51 -11.58
C PRO A 532 3.33 16.98 -11.94
N LEU A 533 3.64 17.26 -13.21
CA LEU A 533 3.83 18.63 -13.71
C LEU A 533 2.53 19.42 -13.66
N ALA A 534 1.41 18.80 -14.08
CA ALA A 534 0.11 19.44 -14.05
C ALA A 534 -0.33 19.76 -12.62
N GLU A 535 -0.11 18.85 -11.69
CA GLU A 535 -0.48 18.99 -10.28
C GLU A 535 0.33 20.08 -9.57
N THR A 536 1.66 20.12 -9.77
CA THR A 536 2.50 21.16 -9.17
C THR A 536 2.14 22.56 -9.71
N ILE A 537 1.90 22.70 -11.01
CA ILE A 537 1.45 23.97 -11.61
C ILE A 537 0.08 24.36 -11.06
N TYR A 538 -0.88 23.44 -11.01
CA TYR A 538 -2.23 23.72 -10.53
C TYR A 538 -2.23 24.21 -9.07
N ARG A 539 -1.52 23.55 -8.17
CA ARG A 539 -1.38 23.99 -6.76
C ARG A 539 -0.82 25.39 -6.63
N ASN A 540 0.22 25.71 -7.40
CA ASN A 540 0.83 27.03 -7.39
C ASN A 540 -0.10 28.10 -7.98
N LEU A 541 -0.87 27.79 -9.01
CA LEU A 541 -1.91 28.68 -9.53
C LEU A 541 -2.96 28.99 -8.47
N LEU A 542 -3.49 27.99 -7.78
CA LEU A 542 -4.44 28.21 -6.70
C LEU A 542 -3.87 29.09 -5.58
N ALA A 543 -2.61 28.86 -5.21
CA ALA A 543 -1.96 29.59 -4.12
C ALA A 543 -1.65 31.06 -4.46
N LEU A 544 -1.24 31.37 -5.71
CA LEU A 544 -0.78 32.71 -6.10
C LEU A 544 -1.81 33.54 -6.85
N VAL A 545 -2.60 32.89 -7.71
CA VAL A 545 -3.63 33.55 -8.52
C VAL A 545 -4.94 33.68 -7.75
N GLY A 546 -5.21 32.74 -6.86
CA GLY A 546 -6.34 32.78 -5.92
C GLY A 546 -7.70 32.67 -6.62
N ARG A 547 -7.77 32.05 -7.79
CA ARG A 547 -9.04 31.77 -8.47
C ARG A 547 -9.61 30.43 -8.05
N LYS A 548 -10.88 30.19 -8.33
CA LYS A 548 -11.57 28.93 -8.07
C LYS A 548 -10.83 27.77 -8.74
N GLY A 549 -10.63 26.70 -8.01
CA GLY A 549 -10.01 25.50 -8.56
C GLY A 549 -11.04 24.59 -9.23
N ASN A 550 -10.83 24.29 -10.51
CA ASN A 550 -11.67 23.37 -11.30
C ASN A 550 -10.99 22.02 -11.55
N GLY A 551 -9.75 21.84 -11.07
CA GLY A 551 -9.04 20.57 -11.02
C GLY A 551 -7.99 20.36 -12.11
N VAL A 552 -7.22 19.29 -11.92
CA VAL A 552 -6.30 18.73 -12.91
C VAL A 552 -7.06 17.65 -13.67
N ARG A 553 -7.06 17.74 -15.01
CA ARG A 553 -7.93 16.88 -15.84
C ARG A 553 -7.18 16.22 -16.98
N GLN A 554 -7.46 14.97 -17.23
CA GLN A 554 -6.95 14.27 -18.39
C GLN A 554 -7.81 14.58 -19.62
N ARG A 555 -7.20 15.19 -20.67
CA ARG A 555 -7.87 15.55 -21.92
C ARG A 555 -6.94 15.36 -23.11
N ARG A 556 -7.50 14.85 -24.21
CA ARG A 556 -6.77 14.58 -25.46
C ARG A 556 -6.61 15.83 -26.33
N PHE A 557 -6.02 16.91 -25.78
CA PHE A 557 -5.66 18.05 -26.61
C PHE A 557 -4.44 17.71 -27.47
N TYR A 558 -4.42 18.17 -28.72
CA TYR A 558 -3.43 17.74 -29.68
C TYR A 558 -1.99 17.94 -29.19
N VAL A 559 -1.65 19.12 -28.70
CA VAL A 559 -0.28 19.47 -28.30
C VAL A 559 0.24 18.64 -27.11
N ILE A 560 -0.61 18.28 -26.15
CA ILE A 560 -0.20 17.47 -25.00
C ILE A 560 -0.36 15.95 -25.23
N HIS A 561 -1.07 15.58 -26.31
CA HIS A 561 -1.22 14.18 -26.70
C HIS A 561 -0.06 13.66 -27.56
N HIS A 562 0.51 14.52 -28.43
CA HIS A 562 1.53 14.10 -29.39
C HIS A 562 2.96 14.48 -28.98
N THR A 563 3.15 15.20 -27.89
CA THR A 563 4.47 15.45 -27.29
C THR A 563 4.95 14.22 -26.51
N THR A 564 6.27 13.96 -26.53
CA THR A 564 6.89 12.75 -25.94
C THR A 564 7.45 12.96 -24.53
N MET A 565 7.55 14.21 -24.08
CA MET A 565 7.98 14.60 -22.73
C MET A 565 6.77 14.93 -21.85
N PRO A 566 6.95 15.14 -20.51
CA PRO A 566 5.91 15.71 -19.65
C PRO A 566 5.35 17.00 -20.24
N SER A 567 4.04 17.03 -20.48
CA SER A 567 3.37 18.11 -21.20
C SER A 567 2.03 18.47 -20.58
N VAL A 568 1.79 19.77 -20.45
CA VAL A 568 0.56 20.32 -19.87
C VAL A 568 0.01 21.46 -20.68
N LEU A 569 -1.31 21.66 -20.59
CA LEU A 569 -2.01 22.83 -21.08
C LEU A 569 -2.68 23.51 -19.87
N VAL A 570 -2.32 24.77 -19.67
CA VAL A 570 -2.75 25.57 -18.53
C VAL A 570 -3.85 26.51 -18.94
N GLU A 571 -5.02 26.39 -18.36
CA GLU A 571 -6.16 27.29 -18.45
C GLU A 571 -6.23 28.12 -17.18
N ALA A 572 -5.52 29.25 -17.15
CA ALA A 572 -5.31 29.99 -15.91
C ALA A 572 -6.57 30.70 -15.40
N CYS A 573 -7.42 31.19 -16.29
CA CYS A 573 -8.66 31.93 -16.04
C CYS A 573 -9.59 31.82 -17.23
N TYR A 574 -10.86 32.23 -17.08
CA TYR A 574 -11.82 32.39 -18.17
C TYR A 574 -11.83 33.81 -18.69
N LEU A 575 -11.41 34.01 -19.95
CA LEU A 575 -11.35 35.36 -20.59
C LEU A 575 -12.74 36.01 -20.74
N ASN A 576 -13.79 35.22 -20.81
CA ASN A 576 -15.17 35.70 -20.91
C ASN A 576 -15.93 35.66 -19.57
N HIS A 577 -15.25 35.65 -18.43
CA HIS A 577 -15.83 35.92 -17.13
C HIS A 577 -15.49 37.37 -16.71
N PRO A 578 -16.48 38.22 -16.33
CA PRO A 578 -16.27 39.65 -16.15
C PRO A 578 -15.24 40.01 -15.09
N GLU A 579 -15.19 39.28 -13.98
CA GLU A 579 -14.19 39.49 -12.92
C GLU A 579 -12.79 39.04 -13.37
N GLU A 580 -12.67 37.86 -13.97
CA GLU A 580 -11.38 37.31 -14.40
C GLU A 580 -10.79 38.09 -15.55
N GLU A 581 -11.63 38.54 -16.48
CA GLU A 581 -11.22 39.44 -17.55
C GLU A 581 -10.69 40.78 -17.02
N ARG A 582 -11.35 41.37 -15.99
CA ARG A 582 -10.87 42.59 -15.34
C ARG A 582 -9.48 42.37 -14.68
N LEU A 583 -9.27 41.23 -14.05
CA LEU A 583 -7.97 40.83 -13.47
C LEU A 583 -6.91 40.64 -14.55
N LEU A 584 -7.26 40.04 -15.70
CA LEU A 584 -6.34 39.82 -16.81
C LEU A 584 -5.85 41.10 -17.49
N ARG A 585 -6.56 42.24 -17.35
CA ARG A 585 -6.06 43.58 -17.77
C ARG A 585 -4.86 44.03 -16.95
N ASP A 586 -4.78 43.63 -15.67
CA ASP A 586 -3.67 43.98 -14.78
C ASP A 586 -2.42 43.16 -15.12
N GLU A 587 -1.32 43.84 -15.42
CA GLU A 587 -0.03 43.25 -15.72
C GLU A 587 0.53 42.46 -14.55
N ASN A 588 0.32 42.92 -13.30
CA ASN A 588 0.76 42.22 -12.10
C ASN A 588 0.00 40.91 -11.92
N PHE A 589 -1.25 40.85 -12.34
CA PHE A 589 -2.01 39.60 -12.29
C PHE A 589 -1.47 38.58 -13.30
N ARG A 590 -1.12 39.01 -14.51
CA ARG A 590 -0.48 38.16 -15.53
C ARG A 590 0.92 37.70 -15.09
N GLU A 591 1.66 38.57 -14.39
CA GLU A 591 2.94 38.19 -13.76
C GLU A 591 2.76 37.10 -12.68
N LYS A 592 1.70 37.19 -11.84
CA LYS A 592 1.37 36.13 -10.86
C LYS A 592 1.07 34.79 -11.52
N ILE A 593 0.36 34.79 -12.66
CA ILE A 593 0.10 33.57 -13.44
C ILE A 593 1.42 32.96 -13.91
N ALA A 594 2.29 33.76 -14.53
CA ALA A 594 3.60 33.29 -14.98
C ALA A 594 4.47 32.78 -13.83
N LEU A 595 4.48 33.47 -12.69
CA LEU A 595 5.20 33.06 -11.48
C LEU A 595 4.66 31.73 -10.91
N ALA A 596 3.36 31.54 -10.93
CA ALA A 596 2.74 30.31 -10.47
C ALA A 596 3.14 29.10 -11.35
N ILE A 597 3.11 29.27 -12.66
CA ILE A 597 3.56 28.24 -13.61
C ILE A 597 5.06 27.95 -13.42
N PHE A 598 5.88 29.01 -13.29
CA PHE A 598 7.31 28.88 -13.00
C PHE A 598 7.58 28.07 -11.74
N ARG A 599 6.90 28.39 -10.62
CA ARG A 599 7.06 27.64 -9.36
C ARG A 599 6.67 26.18 -9.50
N GLY A 600 5.59 25.90 -10.21
CA GLY A 600 5.17 24.53 -10.50
C GLY A 600 6.22 23.74 -11.28
N ILE A 601 6.88 24.35 -12.27
CA ILE A 601 7.97 23.75 -13.05
C ILE A 601 9.19 23.49 -12.14
N VAL A 602 9.58 24.47 -11.32
CA VAL A 602 10.71 24.35 -10.36
C VAL A 602 10.46 23.23 -9.34
N GLU A 603 9.25 23.14 -8.82
CA GLU A 603 8.86 22.05 -7.89
C GLU A 603 8.89 20.69 -8.59
N PHE A 604 8.38 20.61 -9.81
CA PHE A 604 8.38 19.38 -10.61
C PHE A 604 9.79 18.82 -10.82
N PHE A 605 10.76 19.69 -11.08
CA PHE A 605 12.15 19.28 -11.26
C PHE A 605 12.94 19.14 -9.94
N GLY A 606 12.35 19.44 -8.78
CA GLY A 606 12.99 19.34 -7.47
C GLY A 606 14.00 20.45 -7.17
N ASP A 607 14.01 21.53 -7.94
CA ASP A 607 14.98 22.64 -7.80
C ASP A 607 14.56 23.65 -6.71
N ARG A 608 14.03 23.15 -5.57
CA ARG A 608 13.42 23.96 -4.50
C ARG A 608 14.29 25.09 -3.96
N GLN A 609 15.61 24.98 -4.08
CA GLN A 609 16.54 26.06 -3.73
C GLN A 609 16.29 27.36 -4.50
N LEU A 610 15.71 27.27 -5.71
CA LEU A 610 15.33 28.45 -6.51
C LEU A 610 14.09 29.15 -5.94
N LEU A 611 13.24 28.45 -5.19
CA LEU A 611 12.04 29.01 -4.57
C LEU A 611 12.37 29.83 -3.32
N GLN A 612 13.54 29.61 -2.71
CA GLN A 612 14.01 30.34 -1.52
C GLN A 612 14.67 31.68 -1.87
N ARG A 613 15.04 31.89 -3.12
CA ARG A 613 15.55 33.18 -3.60
C ARG A 613 14.39 34.15 -3.73
N ALA A 614 14.50 35.32 -3.12
CA ALA A 614 13.46 36.33 -3.21
C ALA A 614 13.15 36.68 -4.68
N PRO A 615 11.91 36.96 -5.06
CA PRO A 615 11.57 37.40 -6.44
C PRO A 615 12.38 38.60 -6.92
N SER A 616 12.88 39.46 -5.99
CA SER A 616 13.76 40.59 -6.26
C SER A 616 15.20 40.21 -6.64
N GLU A 617 15.65 38.98 -6.32
CA GLU A 617 17.00 38.48 -6.69
C GLU A 617 16.98 37.70 -8.01
N ILE A 618 15.83 37.23 -8.46
CA ILE A 618 15.64 36.58 -9.77
C ILE A 618 15.55 37.65 -10.88
N GLY A 619 15.41 38.91 -10.51
CA GLY A 619 15.31 40.08 -11.41
C GLY A 619 16.55 40.96 -11.50
N ARG A 620 17.69 40.59 -10.93
CA ARG A 620 18.98 41.31 -11.06
C ARG A 620 20.00 40.53 -11.89
#